data_68205f7c96a9f3489869bcbed470dd53
#
_entry.id   68205f7c96a9f3489869bcbed470dd53
#
_cell.length_a   1.000
_cell.length_b   1.000
_cell.length_c   1.000
_cell.angle_alpha   90.00
_cell.angle_beta   90.00
_cell.angle_gamma   90.00
#
_symmetry.space_group_name_H-M   'P 1'
#
loop_
_entity.id
_entity.type
_entity.pdbx_description
1 polymer ?
#
loop_
_entity_poly.entity_id
_entity_poly.type
_entity_poly.pdbx_seq_one_letter_code
_entity_poly.pdbx_strand_id
1 'polypeptide(L)'
;MKKIIILLGIILLGYAFNEFSPFEKKLITNFTARIRELQQEKVYLHTDKSVYTVGDKLWFRAYQVHAAATFPMVFSHYIYVDLIDRRDSVIQRVKVVGRDSCFFGQIEIPKDLQQGDYSLRAFTYYMQNVGEDYFFKKKIRVINPKDSRVWTDVTYTKNRENNYTATIRLSDGQGEPYSQTSVTYIAGVKKDQYSVKPARTDKDGKFEVKIDTTMKTIEVEFRDGQPFPFKRYIYIPSQLKDFDVQFFPEGGNLLSGNFQQVAFKAIGADGRAVEATGEVYQDSVVIATVRTQHDGMGKFRLPVNPGKKFYAVMKTEDGVEKRFDLPEVSETGWGLSVSRKDSILSYRVIKGENAILPEELYTVVHCRGIVVGMNRVNG
;
A
#
# COMPACT_ATOMS: atom_id res chain seq x y z
N MET A 1 -36.35 -3.40 -3.46
CA MET A 1 -36.71 -2.45 -2.37
C MET A 1 -37.54 -3.09 -1.24
N LYS A 2 -38.65 -3.80 -1.47
CA LYS A 2 -39.44 -4.43 -0.40
C LYS A 2 -38.68 -5.44 0.49
N LYS A 3 -37.75 -6.22 -0.05
CA LYS A 3 -36.97 -7.23 0.73
C LYS A 3 -35.93 -6.60 1.67
N ILE A 4 -35.37 -5.42 1.34
CA ILE A 4 -34.40 -4.70 2.19
C ILE A 4 -35.13 -4.03 3.36
N ILE A 5 -36.34 -3.54 3.15
CA ILE A 5 -37.17 -2.92 4.21
C ILE A 5 -37.61 -3.97 5.23
N ILE A 6 -37.90 -5.21 4.79
CA ILE A 6 -38.27 -6.32 5.68
C ILE A 6 -37.06 -6.78 6.52
N LEU A 7 -35.83 -6.79 5.95
CA LEU A 7 -34.61 -7.14 6.67
C LEU A 7 -34.25 -6.09 7.72
N LEU A 8 -34.42 -4.80 7.39
CA LEU A 8 -34.25 -3.70 8.35
C LEU A 8 -35.34 -3.72 9.46
N GLY A 9 -36.54 -4.10 9.13
CA GLY A 9 -37.64 -4.27 10.10
C GLY A 9 -37.41 -5.42 11.09
N ILE A 10 -36.86 -6.55 10.63
CA ILE A 10 -36.55 -7.70 11.49
C ILE A 10 -35.34 -7.40 12.41
N ILE A 11 -34.35 -6.64 11.93
CA ILE A 11 -33.24 -6.19 12.76
C ILE A 11 -33.72 -5.22 13.84
N LEU A 12 -34.65 -4.32 13.53
CA LEU A 12 -35.24 -3.40 14.49
C LEU A 12 -36.14 -4.12 15.53
N LEU A 13 -36.84 -5.18 15.16
CA LEU A 13 -37.67 -5.98 16.09
C LEU A 13 -36.82 -6.85 17.04
N GLY A 14 -35.64 -7.32 16.60
CA GLY A 14 -34.71 -8.05 17.47
C GLY A 14 -34.05 -7.20 18.56
N TYR A 15 -33.97 -5.90 18.38
CA TYR A 15 -33.43 -4.95 19.36
C TYR A 15 -34.46 -4.38 20.37
N ALA A 16 -35.77 -4.71 20.19
CA ALA A 16 -36.83 -4.09 20.97
C ALA A 16 -37.00 -4.64 22.42
N PHE A 17 -36.19 -5.63 22.84
CA PHE A 17 -36.40 -6.28 24.14
C PHE A 17 -35.18 -6.23 25.11
N ASN A 18 -34.07 -5.63 24.74
CA ASN A 18 -33.00 -5.36 25.70
C ASN A 18 -32.86 -3.85 25.90
N GLU A 19 -33.17 -3.36 27.09
CA GLU A 19 -32.82 -1.98 27.46
C GLU A 19 -31.31 -1.84 27.50
N PHE A 20 -30.75 -1.11 26.55
CA PHE A 20 -29.34 -0.78 26.56
C PHE A 20 -28.95 -0.10 27.87
N SER A 21 -27.88 -0.55 28.50
CA SER A 21 -27.30 0.09 29.66
C SER A 21 -26.93 1.56 29.33
N PRO A 22 -26.80 2.44 30.32
CA PRO A 22 -26.36 3.82 30.08
C PRO A 22 -25.06 3.92 29.31
N PHE A 23 -24.12 2.99 29.55
CA PHE A 23 -22.85 2.90 28.84
C PHE A 23 -23.05 2.56 27.34
N GLU A 24 -23.86 1.55 27.05
CA GLU A 24 -24.17 1.15 25.68
C GLU A 24 -24.84 2.28 24.90
N LYS A 25 -25.80 2.97 25.50
CA LYS A 25 -26.47 4.14 24.92
C LYS A 25 -25.44 5.24 24.59
N LYS A 26 -24.54 5.53 25.54
CA LYS A 26 -23.46 6.53 25.35
C LYS A 26 -22.50 6.12 24.21
N LEU A 27 -22.13 4.85 24.14
CA LEU A 27 -21.23 4.35 23.10
C LEU A 27 -21.86 4.47 21.70
N ILE A 28 -23.11 4.01 21.53
CA ILE A 28 -23.87 4.13 20.27
C ILE A 28 -24.03 5.59 19.87
N THR A 29 -24.35 6.45 20.84
CA THR A 29 -24.47 7.89 20.62
C THR A 29 -23.16 8.49 20.12
N ASN A 30 -22.03 8.15 20.72
CA ASN A 30 -20.71 8.64 20.31
C ASN A 30 -20.32 8.15 18.90
N PHE A 31 -20.56 6.88 18.56
CA PHE A 31 -20.33 6.36 17.22
C PHE A 31 -21.22 7.06 16.19
N THR A 32 -22.50 7.27 16.51
CA THR A 32 -23.45 7.96 15.63
C THR A 32 -23.07 9.44 15.45
N ALA A 33 -22.71 10.12 16.54
CA ALA A 33 -22.23 11.50 16.50
C ALA A 33 -20.99 11.64 15.62
N ARG A 34 -20.02 10.72 15.74
CA ARG A 34 -18.82 10.74 14.90
C ARG A 34 -19.15 10.63 13.39
N ILE A 35 -20.09 9.75 13.01
CA ILE A 35 -20.51 9.63 11.60
C ILE A 35 -21.25 10.89 11.13
N ARG A 36 -22.01 11.52 11.99
CA ARG A 36 -22.82 12.70 11.71
C ARG A 36 -21.98 13.97 11.61
N GLU A 37 -21.02 14.14 12.51
CA GLU A 37 -20.17 15.32 12.63
C GLU A 37 -18.93 15.26 11.71
N LEU A 38 -18.37 14.07 11.52
CA LEU A 38 -17.22 13.82 10.66
C LEU A 38 -17.67 13.08 9.39
N GLN A 39 -18.51 13.72 8.60
CA GLN A 39 -18.98 13.17 7.33
C GLN A 39 -17.81 13.10 6.34
N GLN A 40 -17.24 11.92 6.17
CA GLN A 40 -16.13 11.70 5.26
C GLN A 40 -16.63 11.46 3.84
N GLU A 41 -16.01 12.15 2.90
CA GLU A 41 -16.19 11.93 1.48
C GLU A 41 -15.25 10.86 0.96
N LYS A 42 -15.67 10.12 -0.03
CA LYS A 42 -14.84 9.19 -0.80
C LYS A 42 -15.10 9.40 -2.28
N VAL A 43 -14.02 9.48 -3.04
CA VAL A 43 -14.07 9.61 -4.50
C VAL A 43 -13.65 8.29 -5.12
N TYR A 44 -14.36 7.88 -6.17
CA TYR A 44 -13.99 6.80 -7.05
C TYR A 44 -13.92 7.30 -8.49
N LEU A 45 -12.88 6.94 -9.24
CA LEU A 45 -12.64 7.39 -10.60
C LEU A 45 -12.65 6.23 -11.59
N HIS A 46 -13.56 6.28 -12.56
CA HIS A 46 -13.51 5.47 -13.78
C HIS A 46 -12.75 6.20 -14.88
N THR A 47 -11.91 5.49 -15.60
CA THR A 47 -11.25 5.97 -16.81
C THR A 47 -11.68 5.13 -18.00
N ASP A 48 -11.67 5.70 -19.18
CA ASP A 48 -12.01 5.02 -20.44
C ASP A 48 -11.03 3.91 -20.81
N LYS A 49 -9.75 4.06 -20.42
CA LYS A 49 -8.69 3.09 -20.68
C LYS A 49 -7.78 2.92 -19.46
N SER A 50 -6.87 1.97 -19.50
CA SER A 50 -5.75 1.79 -18.58
C SER A 50 -4.38 2.09 -19.21
N VAL A 51 -4.34 2.17 -20.54
CA VAL A 51 -3.14 2.45 -21.35
C VAL A 51 -3.45 3.60 -22.30
N TYR A 52 -2.57 4.57 -22.34
CA TYR A 52 -2.68 5.77 -23.18
C TYR A 52 -1.39 6.00 -23.94
N THR A 53 -1.50 6.62 -25.11
CA THR A 53 -0.35 7.13 -25.85
C THR A 53 -0.15 8.61 -25.52
N VAL A 54 1.08 9.10 -25.58
CA VAL A 54 1.34 10.54 -25.45
C VAL A 54 0.51 11.33 -26.46
N GLY A 55 -0.13 12.42 -26.00
CA GLY A 55 -1.08 13.22 -26.78
C GLY A 55 -2.53 12.71 -26.74
N ASP A 56 -2.79 11.52 -26.16
CA ASP A 56 -4.16 11.04 -25.96
C ASP A 56 -4.90 11.89 -24.92
N LYS A 57 -6.21 11.89 -25.02
CA LYS A 57 -7.09 12.40 -23.97
C LYS A 57 -7.55 11.24 -23.08
N LEU A 58 -7.23 11.34 -21.82
CA LEU A 58 -7.74 10.46 -20.79
C LEU A 58 -9.09 11.00 -20.34
N TRP A 59 -10.15 10.30 -20.65
CA TRP A 59 -11.48 10.63 -20.19
C TRP A 59 -11.79 9.92 -18.88
N PHE A 60 -12.45 10.62 -17.96
CA PHE A 60 -12.85 10.02 -16.72
C PHE A 60 -14.23 10.46 -16.27
N ARG A 61 -14.83 9.58 -15.47
CA ARG A 61 -16.01 9.86 -14.67
C ARG A 61 -15.70 9.55 -13.21
N ALA A 62 -15.97 10.48 -12.32
CA ALA A 62 -15.80 10.29 -10.89
C ALA A 62 -17.14 10.32 -10.16
N TYR A 63 -17.19 9.62 -9.05
CA TYR A 63 -18.33 9.50 -8.16
C TYR A 63 -17.91 9.88 -6.76
N GLN A 64 -18.71 10.73 -6.12
CA GLN A 64 -18.51 11.13 -4.74
C GLN A 64 -19.58 10.45 -3.88
N VAL A 65 -19.13 9.79 -2.83
CA VAL A 65 -20.01 9.06 -1.92
C VAL A 65 -19.61 9.33 -0.45
N HIS A 66 -20.55 9.12 0.43
CA HIS A 66 -20.29 9.05 1.87
C HIS A 66 -19.42 7.83 2.17
N ALA A 67 -18.26 8.04 2.83
CA ALA A 67 -17.25 6.99 3.01
C ALA A 67 -17.76 5.77 3.79
N ALA A 68 -18.61 5.98 4.80
CA ALA A 68 -19.16 4.91 5.62
C ALA A 68 -20.38 4.23 4.96
N ALA A 69 -21.35 5.02 4.52
CA ALA A 69 -22.66 4.52 4.08
C ALA A 69 -22.77 4.30 2.57
N THR A 70 -21.77 4.77 1.78
CA THR A 70 -21.66 4.58 0.32
C THR A 70 -22.84 5.11 -0.52
N PHE A 71 -23.67 5.99 0.03
CA PHE A 71 -24.67 6.69 -0.77
C PHE A 71 -24.04 7.93 -1.47
N PRO A 72 -24.62 8.38 -2.60
CA PRO A 72 -24.20 9.59 -3.28
C PRO A 72 -24.23 10.79 -2.34
N MET A 73 -23.20 11.63 -2.38
CA MET A 73 -23.03 12.75 -1.48
C MET A 73 -22.66 14.00 -2.27
N VAL A 74 -23.16 15.17 -1.87
CA VAL A 74 -22.96 16.45 -2.56
C VAL A 74 -22.43 17.50 -1.60
N PHE A 75 -21.33 17.21 -0.88
CA PHE A 75 -20.70 18.24 -0.04
C PHE A 75 -19.72 19.09 -0.84
N SER A 76 -18.74 18.44 -1.45
CA SER A 76 -17.78 19.15 -2.28
C SER A 76 -18.33 19.31 -3.70
N HIS A 77 -18.43 20.55 -4.17
CA HIS A 77 -18.92 20.86 -5.50
C HIS A 77 -17.91 20.57 -6.62
N TYR A 78 -16.65 20.28 -6.27
CA TYR A 78 -15.60 19.96 -7.23
C TYR A 78 -14.61 18.98 -6.66
N ILE A 79 -13.98 18.26 -7.58
CA ILE A 79 -12.86 17.35 -7.29
C ILE A 79 -11.61 17.85 -8.00
N TYR A 80 -10.47 17.45 -7.46
CA TYR A 80 -9.18 17.53 -8.11
C TYR A 80 -8.80 16.17 -8.66
N VAL A 81 -8.25 16.16 -9.88
CA VAL A 81 -7.66 14.95 -10.48
C VAL A 81 -6.26 15.30 -10.93
N ASP A 82 -5.29 14.59 -10.37
CA ASP A 82 -3.86 14.76 -10.65
C ASP A 82 -3.35 13.61 -11.52
N LEU A 83 -2.55 13.96 -12.51
CA LEU A 83 -1.62 13.04 -13.17
C LEU A 83 -0.26 13.19 -12.49
N ILE A 84 0.28 12.08 -11.97
CA ILE A 84 1.46 12.05 -11.12
C ILE A 84 2.52 11.16 -11.75
N ASP A 85 3.77 11.63 -11.75
CA ASP A 85 4.92 10.87 -12.21
C ASP A 85 5.41 9.87 -11.15
N ARG A 86 6.47 9.13 -11.51
CA ARG A 86 7.10 8.11 -10.64
C ARG A 86 7.85 8.69 -9.44
N ARG A 87 8.09 9.99 -9.43
CA ARG A 87 8.74 10.73 -8.33
C ARG A 87 7.72 11.39 -7.41
N ASP A 88 6.45 11.00 -7.56
CA ASP A 88 5.31 11.59 -6.85
C ASP A 88 5.13 13.10 -7.14
N SER A 89 5.59 13.55 -8.32
CA SER A 89 5.42 14.92 -8.77
C SER A 89 4.15 15.04 -9.58
N VAL A 90 3.35 16.07 -9.29
CA VAL A 90 2.14 16.39 -10.07
C VAL A 90 2.55 17.00 -11.40
N ILE A 91 2.29 16.27 -12.49
CA ILE A 91 2.52 16.72 -13.87
C ILE A 91 1.41 17.68 -14.29
N GLN A 92 0.17 17.28 -14.01
CA GLN A 92 -1.00 18.06 -14.37
C GLN A 92 -2.09 17.87 -13.32
N ARG A 93 -2.81 18.94 -13.02
CA ARG A 93 -3.99 18.95 -12.15
C ARG A 93 -5.16 19.55 -12.89
N VAL A 94 -6.30 18.87 -12.86
CA VAL A 94 -7.57 19.41 -13.31
C VAL A 94 -8.54 19.53 -12.13
N LYS A 95 -9.32 20.61 -12.14
CA LYS A 95 -10.40 20.86 -11.18
C LYS A 95 -11.72 20.71 -11.93
N VAL A 96 -12.58 19.83 -11.49
CA VAL A 96 -13.82 19.47 -12.17
C VAL A 96 -15.01 19.74 -11.27
N VAL A 97 -15.98 20.47 -11.80
CA VAL A 97 -17.26 20.73 -11.12
C VAL A 97 -18.19 19.55 -11.36
N GLY A 98 -18.86 19.11 -10.30
CA GLY A 98 -19.80 18.00 -10.33
C GLY A 98 -21.24 18.42 -10.55
N ARG A 99 -22.06 17.44 -10.98
CA ARG A 99 -23.52 17.49 -10.96
C ARG A 99 -24.02 16.20 -10.34
N ASP A 100 -24.89 16.29 -9.36
CA ASP A 100 -25.54 15.15 -8.72
C ASP A 100 -24.54 14.05 -8.25
N SER A 101 -23.46 14.44 -7.56
CA SER A 101 -22.38 13.57 -7.10
C SER A 101 -21.56 12.89 -8.19
N CYS A 102 -21.73 13.30 -9.45
CA CYS A 102 -20.95 12.82 -10.59
C CYS A 102 -20.12 13.94 -11.18
N PHE A 103 -18.90 13.60 -11.59
CA PHE A 103 -17.95 14.53 -12.20
C PHE A 103 -17.46 13.92 -13.51
N PHE A 104 -17.35 14.75 -14.53
CA PHE A 104 -16.87 14.34 -15.85
C PHE A 104 -15.72 15.22 -16.25
N GLY A 105 -14.65 14.66 -16.73
CA GLY A 105 -13.49 15.43 -17.14
C GLY A 105 -12.55 14.67 -18.02
N GLN A 106 -11.50 15.38 -18.42
CA GLN A 106 -10.42 14.83 -19.23
C GLN A 106 -9.08 15.40 -18.78
N ILE A 107 -8.03 14.62 -18.99
CA ILE A 107 -6.63 15.05 -18.90
C ILE A 107 -5.99 14.77 -20.24
N GLU A 108 -5.33 15.75 -20.83
CA GLU A 108 -4.51 15.54 -22.02
C GLU A 108 -3.14 14.99 -21.58
N ILE A 109 -2.76 13.82 -22.08
CA ILE A 109 -1.46 13.22 -21.78
C ILE A 109 -0.38 14.04 -22.52
N PRO A 110 0.54 14.72 -21.80
CA PRO A 110 1.56 15.54 -22.45
C PRO A 110 2.38 14.75 -23.48
N LYS A 111 2.69 15.38 -24.61
CA LYS A 111 3.39 14.75 -25.75
C LYS A 111 4.86 14.42 -25.48
N ASP A 112 5.44 15.04 -24.46
CA ASP A 112 6.81 14.90 -24.01
C ASP A 112 6.97 13.92 -22.83
N LEU A 113 5.87 13.30 -22.38
CA LEU A 113 5.96 12.28 -21.34
C LEU A 113 6.73 11.06 -21.85
N GLN A 114 7.54 10.54 -20.96
CA GLN A 114 8.20 9.25 -21.18
C GLN A 114 7.20 8.11 -21.10
N GLN A 115 7.49 7.03 -21.82
CA GLN A 115 6.70 5.82 -21.61
C GLN A 115 6.90 5.25 -20.21
N GLY A 116 5.82 4.70 -19.64
CA GLY A 116 5.87 4.02 -18.37
C GLY A 116 4.62 4.15 -17.54
N ASP A 117 4.73 3.78 -16.26
CA ASP A 117 3.61 3.80 -15.34
C ASP A 117 3.52 5.16 -14.66
N TYR A 118 2.31 5.68 -14.61
CA TYR A 118 1.92 6.93 -13.97
C TYR A 118 0.77 6.65 -13.01
N SER A 119 0.51 7.59 -12.11
CA SER A 119 -0.61 7.48 -11.17
C SER A 119 -1.62 8.59 -11.39
N LEU A 120 -2.90 8.23 -11.36
CA LEU A 120 -3.98 9.18 -11.20
C LEU A 120 -4.36 9.23 -9.73
N ARG A 121 -4.53 10.43 -9.21
CA ARG A 121 -5.00 10.69 -7.85
C ARG A 121 -6.24 11.58 -7.92
N ALA A 122 -7.32 11.19 -7.26
CA ALA A 122 -8.55 12.00 -7.23
C ALA A 122 -9.01 12.22 -5.79
N PHE A 123 -9.37 13.46 -5.47
CA PHE A 123 -9.77 13.86 -4.12
C PHE A 123 -10.60 15.15 -4.14
N THR A 124 -11.34 15.39 -3.06
CA THR A 124 -11.96 16.69 -2.77
C THR A 124 -11.05 17.50 -1.86
N TYR A 125 -11.28 18.80 -1.78
CA TYR A 125 -10.56 19.65 -0.82
C TYR A 125 -10.77 19.16 0.62
N TYR A 126 -11.99 18.71 0.94
CA TYR A 126 -12.34 18.21 2.26
C TYR A 126 -11.59 16.92 2.63
N MET A 127 -11.32 16.04 1.67
CA MET A 127 -10.58 14.80 1.92
C MET A 127 -9.15 15.05 2.40
N GLN A 128 -8.57 16.22 2.18
CA GLN A 128 -7.23 16.56 2.66
C GLN A 128 -7.13 16.57 4.20
N ASN A 129 -8.24 16.80 4.90
CA ASN A 129 -8.29 16.73 6.36
C ASN A 129 -8.02 15.33 6.93
N VAL A 130 -8.20 14.29 6.11
CA VAL A 130 -8.00 12.89 6.50
C VAL A 130 -6.60 12.38 6.09
N GLY A 131 -6.00 13.03 5.10
CA GLY A 131 -4.68 12.68 4.58
C GLY A 131 -4.70 12.00 3.21
N GLU A 132 -3.54 11.97 2.56
CA GLU A 132 -3.40 11.48 1.18
C GLU A 132 -3.65 9.98 1.02
N ASP A 133 -3.54 9.19 2.07
CA ASP A 133 -3.84 7.76 2.05
C ASP A 133 -5.31 7.48 1.76
N TYR A 134 -6.16 8.46 1.99
CA TYR A 134 -7.60 8.38 1.75
C TYR A 134 -7.99 8.72 0.30
N PHE A 135 -7.08 9.29 -0.47
CA PHE A 135 -7.34 9.69 -1.85
C PHE A 135 -7.48 8.47 -2.75
N PHE A 136 -8.33 8.59 -3.76
CA PHE A 136 -8.37 7.58 -4.81
C PHE A 136 -7.05 7.60 -5.59
N LYS A 137 -6.47 6.41 -5.80
CA LYS A 137 -5.25 6.23 -6.59
C LYS A 137 -5.46 5.11 -7.62
N LYS A 138 -5.04 5.36 -8.86
CA LYS A 138 -5.10 4.38 -9.95
C LYS A 138 -3.84 4.48 -10.80
N LYS A 139 -3.22 3.34 -11.08
CA LYS A 139 -2.09 3.27 -12.03
C LYS A 139 -2.62 3.27 -13.45
N ILE A 140 -1.96 3.99 -14.33
CA ILE A 140 -2.14 3.97 -15.78
C ILE A 140 -0.78 3.80 -16.44
N ARG A 141 -0.77 3.26 -17.66
CA ARG A 141 0.43 3.15 -18.47
C ARG A 141 0.39 4.15 -19.62
N VAL A 142 1.49 4.87 -19.82
CA VAL A 142 1.69 5.76 -20.96
C VAL A 142 2.70 5.13 -21.90
N ILE A 143 2.38 5.08 -23.19
CA ILE A 143 3.24 4.64 -24.28
C ILE A 143 3.69 5.88 -25.04
N ASN A 144 5.00 5.98 -25.29
CA ASN A 144 5.57 6.99 -26.15
C ASN A 144 6.31 6.31 -27.31
N PRO A 145 5.74 6.29 -28.54
CA PRO A 145 6.39 5.67 -29.68
C PRO A 145 7.78 6.22 -30.01
N LYS A 146 8.06 7.49 -29.61
CA LYS A 146 9.36 8.09 -29.82
C LYS A 146 10.46 7.53 -28.92
N ASP A 147 10.09 6.92 -27.80
CA ASP A 147 11.05 6.31 -26.87
C ASP A 147 11.65 5.00 -27.40
N SER A 148 11.05 4.42 -28.43
CA SER A 148 11.57 3.21 -29.09
C SER A 148 12.79 3.47 -29.97
N ARG A 149 13.13 4.73 -30.26
CA ARG A 149 14.29 5.11 -31.07
C ARG A 149 15.64 4.89 -30.38
N VAL A 150 15.62 4.77 -29.05
CA VAL A 150 16.84 4.55 -28.25
C VAL A 150 16.66 3.29 -27.42
N TRP A 151 17.60 2.36 -27.62
CA TRP A 151 17.71 1.15 -26.80
C TRP A 151 18.66 1.40 -25.64
N THR A 152 18.30 0.88 -24.48
CA THR A 152 19.03 1.07 -23.25
C THR A 152 19.26 -0.27 -22.60
N ASP A 153 20.51 -0.72 -22.59
CA ASP A 153 20.93 -1.93 -21.89
C ASP A 153 21.66 -1.55 -20.61
N VAL A 154 21.36 -2.24 -19.54
CA VAL A 154 21.91 -1.93 -18.22
C VAL A 154 22.48 -3.20 -17.60
N THR A 155 23.74 -3.15 -17.23
CA THR A 155 24.40 -4.22 -16.47
C THR A 155 24.84 -3.68 -15.11
N TYR A 156 24.69 -4.53 -14.09
CA TYR A 156 25.05 -4.16 -12.72
C TYR A 156 26.24 -5.00 -12.26
N THR A 157 27.28 -4.35 -11.80
CA THR A 157 28.47 -5.00 -11.24
C THR A 157 28.64 -4.62 -9.78
N LYS A 158 29.00 -5.60 -8.96
CA LYS A 158 29.27 -5.41 -7.53
C LYS A 158 30.76 -5.38 -7.31
N ASN A 159 31.26 -4.35 -6.63
CA ASN A 159 32.66 -4.27 -6.27
C ASN A 159 32.97 -5.01 -4.95
N ARG A 160 34.24 -5.10 -4.57
CA ARG A 160 34.70 -5.78 -3.33
C ARG A 160 34.19 -5.12 -2.04
N GLU A 161 33.79 -3.86 -2.11
CA GLU A 161 33.28 -3.07 -0.98
C GLU A 161 31.74 -3.12 -0.88
N ASN A 162 31.11 -4.05 -1.56
CA ASN A 162 29.65 -4.20 -1.61
C ASN A 162 28.88 -3.04 -2.29
N ASN A 163 29.61 -2.10 -2.93
CA ASN A 163 29.01 -1.05 -3.73
C ASN A 163 28.68 -1.57 -5.14
N TYR A 164 27.68 -0.99 -5.75
CA TYR A 164 27.25 -1.39 -7.09
C TYR A 164 27.52 -0.27 -8.10
N THR A 165 27.80 -0.68 -9.33
CA THR A 165 27.91 0.21 -10.47
C THR A 165 26.96 -0.26 -11.55
N ALA A 166 26.12 0.64 -12.06
CA ALA A 166 25.33 0.40 -13.28
C ALA A 166 26.14 0.88 -14.47
N THR A 167 26.41 -0.01 -15.40
CA THR A 167 26.94 0.33 -16.73
C THR A 167 25.74 0.41 -17.68
N ILE A 168 25.49 1.60 -18.20
CA ILE A 168 24.35 1.91 -19.08
C ILE A 168 24.88 2.08 -20.49
N ARG A 169 24.38 1.26 -21.43
CA ARG A 169 24.68 1.36 -22.86
C ARG A 169 23.48 1.97 -23.59
N LEU A 170 23.73 2.96 -24.41
CA LEU A 170 22.75 3.62 -25.27
C LEU A 170 23.08 3.29 -26.73
N SER A 171 22.08 2.82 -27.48
CA SER A 171 22.19 2.57 -28.93
C SER A 171 20.91 2.98 -29.67
N ASP A 172 20.99 3.20 -30.95
CA ASP A 172 19.84 3.47 -31.80
C ASP A 172 19.04 2.19 -32.11
N GLY A 173 17.99 2.34 -32.94
CA GLY A 173 17.11 1.22 -33.33
C GLY A 173 17.80 0.15 -34.19
N GLN A 174 18.96 0.42 -34.73
CA GLN A 174 19.82 -0.51 -35.49
C GLN A 174 20.90 -1.17 -34.62
N GLY A 175 21.03 -0.73 -33.37
CA GLY A 175 22.05 -1.22 -32.43
C GLY A 175 23.36 -0.44 -32.45
N GLU A 176 23.45 0.61 -33.29
CA GLU A 176 24.64 1.47 -33.33
C GLU A 176 24.75 2.30 -32.04
N PRO A 177 25.94 2.36 -31.42
CA PRO A 177 26.12 3.03 -30.15
C PRO A 177 26.08 4.55 -30.29
N TYR A 178 25.46 5.23 -29.34
CA TYR A 178 25.59 6.68 -29.16
C TYR A 178 26.98 6.99 -28.55
N SER A 179 28.00 6.95 -29.43
CA SER A 179 29.41 7.17 -29.05
C SER A 179 29.66 8.61 -28.68
N GLN A 180 30.53 8.83 -27.68
CA GLN A 180 31.01 10.17 -27.25
C GLN A 180 29.88 11.19 -27.04
N THR A 181 28.68 10.73 -26.67
CA THR A 181 27.49 11.54 -26.49
C THR A 181 27.43 12.09 -25.05
N SER A 182 27.18 13.41 -24.94
CA SER A 182 26.95 14.03 -23.63
C SER A 182 25.58 13.62 -23.09
N VAL A 183 25.56 13.07 -21.90
CA VAL A 183 24.35 12.67 -21.20
C VAL A 183 24.29 13.35 -19.84
N THR A 184 23.10 13.51 -19.32
CA THR A 184 22.88 13.87 -17.93
C THR A 184 22.11 12.75 -17.24
N TYR A 185 22.40 12.54 -15.97
CA TYR A 185 21.63 11.58 -15.19
C TYR A 185 21.31 12.10 -13.80
N ILE A 186 20.20 11.63 -13.27
CA ILE A 186 19.77 11.85 -11.89
C ILE A 186 19.65 10.48 -11.24
N ALA A 187 20.37 10.29 -10.14
CA ALA A 187 20.27 9.10 -9.31
C ALA A 187 19.92 9.53 -7.89
N GLY A 188 18.83 9.00 -7.31
CA GLY A 188 18.38 9.39 -5.98
C GLY A 188 17.02 8.86 -5.59
N VAL A 189 16.63 9.11 -4.33
CA VAL A 189 15.42 8.59 -3.71
C VAL A 189 14.34 9.65 -3.47
N LYS A 190 14.73 10.92 -3.25
CA LYS A 190 13.82 11.99 -2.83
C LYS A 190 13.91 13.23 -3.72
N LYS A 191 12.76 13.87 -3.90
CA LYS A 191 12.59 15.06 -4.74
C LYS A 191 13.54 16.22 -4.40
N ASP A 192 13.89 16.38 -3.14
CA ASP A 192 14.71 17.50 -2.65
C ASP A 192 16.23 17.24 -2.69
N GLN A 193 16.66 16.05 -3.10
CA GLN A 193 18.06 15.62 -3.14
C GLN A 193 18.55 15.24 -4.55
N TYR A 194 17.81 15.62 -5.60
CA TYR A 194 18.22 15.32 -6.95
C TYR A 194 19.35 16.23 -7.43
N SER A 195 20.50 15.64 -7.65
CA SER A 195 21.60 16.31 -8.32
C SER A 195 21.69 15.80 -9.75
N VAL A 196 21.55 16.68 -10.72
CA VAL A 196 21.81 16.38 -12.12
C VAL A 196 23.33 16.25 -12.29
N LYS A 197 23.78 15.09 -12.72
CA LYS A 197 25.20 14.81 -12.95
C LYS A 197 25.47 14.66 -14.44
N PRO A 198 26.50 15.32 -14.97
CA PRO A 198 26.93 15.11 -16.35
C PRO A 198 27.71 13.80 -16.48
N ALA A 199 27.57 13.14 -17.60
CA ALA A 199 28.37 12.02 -18.04
C ALA A 199 28.59 12.09 -19.54
N ARG A 200 29.49 11.25 -20.05
CA ARG A 200 29.72 11.08 -21.48
C ARG A 200 29.86 9.61 -21.78
N THR A 201 29.20 9.16 -22.83
CA THR A 201 29.35 7.76 -23.28
C THR A 201 30.73 7.55 -23.88
N ASP A 202 31.25 6.35 -23.76
CA ASP A 202 32.48 5.90 -24.43
C ASP A 202 32.21 5.58 -25.92
N LYS A 203 33.21 4.97 -26.60
CA LYS A 203 33.09 4.54 -28.00
C LYS A 203 32.00 3.49 -28.23
N ASP A 204 31.68 2.70 -27.22
CA ASP A 204 30.67 1.64 -27.26
C ASP A 204 29.27 2.12 -26.78
N GLY A 205 29.11 3.44 -26.57
CA GLY A 205 27.88 4.05 -26.08
C GLY A 205 27.61 3.82 -24.59
N LYS A 206 28.62 3.47 -23.79
CA LYS A 206 28.49 3.13 -22.36
C LYS A 206 28.92 4.28 -21.47
N PHE A 207 28.26 4.40 -20.32
CA PHE A 207 28.71 5.22 -19.18
C PHE A 207 28.34 4.54 -17.87
N GLU A 208 28.98 4.93 -16.78
CA GLU A 208 28.83 4.29 -15.49
C GLU A 208 28.18 5.21 -14.47
N VAL A 209 27.32 4.65 -13.65
CA VAL A 209 26.66 5.30 -12.53
C VAL A 209 26.92 4.50 -11.26
N LYS A 210 27.56 5.12 -10.28
CA LYS A 210 27.71 4.52 -8.94
C LYS A 210 26.38 4.55 -8.23
N ILE A 211 25.99 3.43 -7.68
CA ILE A 211 24.70 3.22 -7.03
C ILE A 211 24.96 2.96 -5.55
N ASP A 212 24.28 3.70 -4.69
CA ASP A 212 24.16 3.37 -3.29
C ASP A 212 22.86 2.59 -2.99
N THR A 213 22.76 2.04 -1.79
CA THR A 213 21.66 1.18 -1.36
C THR A 213 20.32 1.91 -1.26
N THR A 214 20.33 3.24 -1.27
CA THR A 214 19.12 4.07 -1.14
C THR A 214 18.50 4.44 -2.49
N MET A 215 19.27 4.32 -3.57
CA MET A 215 18.81 4.67 -4.93
C MET A 215 17.86 3.62 -5.48
N LYS A 216 16.69 4.07 -5.97
CA LYS A 216 15.68 3.20 -6.59
C LYS A 216 15.60 3.34 -8.11
N THR A 217 15.98 4.51 -8.63
CA THR A 217 15.90 4.84 -10.05
C THR A 217 17.08 5.66 -10.51
N ILE A 218 17.44 5.50 -11.77
CA ILE A 218 18.33 6.39 -12.52
C ILE A 218 17.49 6.99 -13.64
N GLU A 219 17.40 8.30 -13.73
CA GLU A 219 16.86 9.00 -14.89
C GLU A 219 18.02 9.42 -15.77
N VAL A 220 17.99 9.03 -17.04
CA VAL A 220 18.98 9.38 -18.05
C VAL A 220 18.35 10.33 -19.05
N GLU A 221 19.00 11.42 -19.37
CA GLU A 221 18.58 12.37 -20.39
C GLU A 221 19.74 12.72 -21.32
N PHE A 222 19.49 12.73 -22.64
CA PHE A 222 20.42 13.29 -23.63
C PHE A 222 19.67 13.77 -24.88
N ARG A 223 20.37 14.53 -25.71
CA ARG A 223 19.85 15.05 -26.97
C ARG A 223 20.50 14.30 -28.13
N ASP A 224 19.69 13.68 -28.95
CA ASP A 224 20.06 12.89 -30.14
C ASP A 224 19.81 13.66 -31.45
N GLY A 225 19.80 15.00 -31.39
CA GLY A 225 19.48 15.86 -32.52
C GLY A 225 17.98 16.05 -32.80
N GLN A 226 17.11 15.39 -32.05
CA GLN A 226 15.66 15.54 -32.16
C GLN A 226 15.16 16.75 -31.37
N PRO A 227 13.95 17.28 -31.70
CA PRO A 227 13.38 18.44 -31.02
C PRO A 227 13.21 18.28 -29.50
N PHE A 228 13.00 17.05 -29.05
CA PHE A 228 12.82 16.74 -27.63
C PHE A 228 13.95 15.82 -27.15
N PRO A 229 14.51 16.05 -25.96
CA PRO A 229 15.53 15.17 -25.40
C PRO A 229 14.96 13.76 -25.17
N PHE A 230 15.80 12.76 -25.36
CA PHE A 230 15.50 11.43 -24.91
C PHE A 230 15.60 11.38 -23.38
N LYS A 231 14.62 10.75 -22.73
CA LYS A 231 14.60 10.51 -21.31
C LYS A 231 14.24 9.06 -21.01
N ARG A 232 14.95 8.44 -20.09
CA ARG A 232 14.67 7.07 -19.67
C ARG A 232 14.82 6.93 -18.16
N TYR A 233 13.80 6.33 -17.53
CA TYR A 233 13.87 5.83 -16.17
C TYR A 233 14.34 4.39 -16.16
N ILE A 234 15.44 4.14 -15.49
CA ILE A 234 16.01 2.82 -15.26
C ILE A 234 15.75 2.47 -13.82
N TYR A 235 14.98 1.41 -13.59
CA TYR A 235 14.82 0.88 -12.24
C TYR A 235 16.07 0.14 -11.86
N ILE A 236 16.62 0.49 -10.71
CA ILE A 236 17.68 -0.27 -10.10
C ILE A 236 16.99 -1.49 -9.49
N PRO A 237 17.31 -2.72 -9.97
CA PRO A 237 16.80 -3.92 -9.33
C PRO A 237 17.22 -3.85 -7.86
N SER A 238 16.30 -4.19 -6.96
CA SER A 238 16.62 -4.24 -5.53
C SER A 238 17.86 -5.11 -5.34
N GLN A 239 19.01 -4.46 -5.10
CA GLN A 239 20.30 -5.14 -5.07
C GLN A 239 20.53 -5.84 -3.76
N LEU A 240 19.83 -5.37 -2.78
CA LEU A 240 19.65 -6.10 -1.58
C LEU A 240 18.53 -7.09 -1.88
N LYS A 241 18.90 -8.33 -2.10
CA LYS A 241 18.00 -9.45 -1.86
C LYS A 241 17.65 -9.42 -0.37
N ASP A 242 17.18 -8.27 0.09
CA ASP A 242 16.83 -8.00 1.47
C ASP A 242 15.32 -8.04 1.61
N PHE A 243 14.85 -8.48 2.75
CA PHE A 243 13.44 -8.53 3.05
C PHE A 243 13.21 -8.22 4.53
N ASP A 244 12.01 -7.76 4.82
CA ASP A 244 11.51 -7.55 6.17
C ASP A 244 10.28 -8.42 6.43
N VAL A 245 10.12 -8.82 7.68
CA VAL A 245 8.95 -9.61 8.11
C VAL A 245 8.34 -8.96 9.35
N GLN A 246 7.07 -8.64 9.25
CA GLN A 246 6.30 -8.12 10.36
C GLN A 246 5.29 -9.16 10.84
N PHE A 247 5.11 -9.26 12.15
CA PHE A 247 4.21 -10.20 12.80
C PHE A 247 3.02 -9.48 13.41
N PHE A 248 1.84 -10.07 13.23
CA PHE A 248 0.56 -9.54 13.67
C PHE A 248 -0.17 -10.59 14.51
N PRO A 249 0.02 -10.60 15.83
CA PRO A 249 -0.73 -11.48 16.71
C PRO A 249 -2.23 -11.19 16.60
N GLU A 250 -3.04 -12.25 16.55
CA GLU A 250 -4.49 -12.11 16.57
C GLU A 250 -4.94 -11.45 17.88
N GLY A 251 -5.70 -10.34 17.75
CA GLY A 251 -6.09 -9.51 18.89
C GLY A 251 -5.09 -8.44 19.30
N GLY A 252 -3.97 -8.28 18.53
CA GLY A 252 -3.02 -7.18 18.67
C GLY A 252 -1.79 -7.48 19.52
N ASN A 253 -1.87 -8.35 20.52
CA ASN A 253 -0.77 -8.69 21.43
C ASN A 253 -0.55 -10.20 21.53
N LEU A 254 0.69 -10.61 21.77
CA LEU A 254 0.99 -11.98 22.23
C LEU A 254 0.64 -12.07 23.72
N LEU A 255 -0.37 -12.86 24.07
CA LEU A 255 -0.90 -12.97 25.42
C LEU A 255 -0.48 -14.27 26.08
N SER A 256 0.21 -14.18 27.22
CA SER A 256 0.67 -15.35 27.98
C SER A 256 -0.47 -16.28 28.36
N GLY A 257 -0.18 -17.59 28.46
CA GLY A 257 -1.15 -18.64 28.80
C GLY A 257 -2.13 -19.00 27.67
N ASN A 258 -1.94 -18.48 26.45
CA ASN A 258 -2.82 -18.74 25.33
C ASN A 258 -2.12 -19.50 24.20
N PHE A 259 -2.92 -20.20 23.40
CA PHE A 259 -2.49 -20.73 22.11
C PHE A 259 -3.05 -19.82 21.02
N GLN A 260 -2.18 -18.93 20.51
CA GLN A 260 -2.60 -17.84 19.61
C GLN A 260 -2.18 -18.06 18.17
N GLN A 261 -2.97 -17.49 17.27
CA GLN A 261 -2.62 -17.34 15.87
C GLN A 261 -1.85 -16.03 15.66
N VAL A 262 -0.78 -16.13 14.88
CA VAL A 262 0.00 -14.96 14.44
C VAL A 262 0.03 -14.96 12.92
N ALA A 263 -0.39 -13.87 12.31
CA ALA A 263 -0.17 -13.61 10.91
C ALA A 263 1.18 -12.93 10.72
N PHE A 264 1.75 -13.05 9.53
CA PHE A 264 2.95 -12.31 9.15
C PHE A 264 2.89 -11.84 7.70
N LYS A 265 3.68 -10.82 7.39
CA LYS A 265 3.87 -10.28 6.05
C LYS A 265 5.36 -10.14 5.77
N ALA A 266 5.82 -10.79 4.70
CA ALA A 266 7.18 -10.68 4.17
C ALA A 266 7.19 -9.72 2.97
N ILE A 267 8.05 -8.69 3.01
CA ILE A 267 8.14 -7.65 2.00
C ILE A 267 9.62 -7.48 1.64
N GLY A 268 9.93 -7.49 0.35
CA GLY A 268 11.26 -7.21 -0.17
C GLY A 268 11.62 -5.73 -0.08
N ALA A 269 12.90 -5.43 -0.27
CA ALA A 269 13.41 -4.06 -0.30
C ALA A 269 12.76 -3.18 -1.39
N ASP A 270 12.13 -3.79 -2.40
CA ASP A 270 11.35 -3.12 -3.44
C ASP A 270 9.89 -2.84 -3.05
N GLY A 271 9.49 -3.21 -1.84
CA GLY A 271 8.13 -3.07 -1.34
C GLY A 271 7.15 -4.12 -1.88
N ARG A 272 7.62 -5.12 -2.62
CA ARG A 272 6.79 -6.21 -3.13
C ARG A 272 6.77 -7.38 -2.15
N ALA A 273 5.73 -8.19 -2.28
CA ALA A 273 5.63 -9.44 -1.54
C ALA A 273 6.78 -10.39 -1.90
N VAL A 274 7.30 -11.09 -0.90
CA VAL A 274 8.37 -12.08 -1.05
C VAL A 274 7.88 -13.42 -0.55
N GLU A 275 8.15 -14.47 -1.34
CA GLU A 275 7.95 -15.84 -0.89
C GLU A 275 9.07 -16.23 0.08
N ALA A 276 8.69 -16.65 1.27
CA ALA A 276 9.60 -17.03 2.34
C ALA A 276 9.09 -18.22 3.14
N THR A 277 10.03 -19.03 3.61
CA THR A 277 9.81 -20.15 4.53
C THR A 277 10.68 -19.96 5.76
N GLY A 278 10.33 -20.59 6.87
CA GLY A 278 11.16 -20.47 8.06
C GLY A 278 10.67 -21.27 9.25
N GLU A 279 11.34 -21.07 10.36
CA GLU A 279 11.06 -21.69 11.64
C GLU A 279 10.87 -20.64 12.71
N VAL A 280 9.90 -20.87 13.59
CA VAL A 280 9.62 -20.04 14.77
C VAL A 280 10.20 -20.72 16.00
N TYR A 281 10.91 -19.96 16.78
CA TYR A 281 11.62 -20.41 17.98
C TYR A 281 11.00 -19.80 19.23
N GLN A 282 10.94 -20.60 20.27
CA GLN A 282 10.81 -20.14 21.65
C GLN A 282 12.17 -20.37 22.32
N ASP A 283 12.86 -19.30 22.70
CA ASP A 283 14.26 -19.32 23.13
C ASP A 283 15.15 -20.03 22.09
N SER A 284 15.50 -21.31 22.28
CA SER A 284 16.31 -22.08 21.31
C SER A 284 15.57 -23.29 20.72
N VAL A 285 14.27 -23.43 21.01
CA VAL A 285 13.46 -24.59 20.58
C VAL A 285 12.56 -24.20 19.42
N VAL A 286 12.59 -24.96 18.34
CA VAL A 286 11.66 -24.79 17.21
C VAL A 286 10.27 -25.22 17.67
N ILE A 287 9.29 -24.33 17.54
CA ILE A 287 7.90 -24.56 17.95
C ILE A 287 6.92 -24.53 16.77
N ALA A 288 7.30 -23.99 15.63
CA ALA A 288 6.48 -23.99 14.42
C ALA A 288 7.34 -23.83 13.16
N THR A 289 6.88 -24.38 12.04
CA THR A 289 7.37 -24.07 10.70
C THR A 289 6.37 -23.19 10.00
N VAL A 290 6.85 -22.22 9.21
CA VAL A 290 6.03 -21.18 8.59
C VAL A 290 6.39 -21.01 7.12
N ARG A 291 5.40 -20.65 6.33
CA ARG A 291 5.58 -20.27 4.92
C ARG A 291 4.58 -19.20 4.51
N THR A 292 4.93 -18.40 3.55
CA THR A 292 4.00 -17.52 2.86
C THR A 292 2.95 -18.35 2.11
N GLN A 293 1.72 -17.84 2.06
CA GLN A 293 0.57 -18.49 1.43
C GLN A 293 0.02 -17.66 0.26
N HIS A 294 0.07 -16.35 0.38
CA HIS A 294 -0.45 -15.42 -0.62
C HIS A 294 0.18 -14.03 -0.41
N ASP A 295 0.74 -13.45 -1.47
CA ASP A 295 1.32 -12.09 -1.46
C ASP A 295 2.26 -11.82 -0.28
N GLY A 296 3.16 -12.75 0.03
CA GLY A 296 4.09 -12.64 1.15
C GLY A 296 3.44 -12.78 2.54
N MET A 297 2.14 -13.06 2.60
CA MET A 297 1.42 -13.29 3.86
C MET A 297 1.38 -14.76 4.23
N GLY A 298 1.45 -15.02 5.52
CA GLY A 298 1.27 -16.33 6.09
C GLY A 298 0.72 -16.25 7.50
N LYS A 299 0.45 -17.39 8.08
CA LYS A 299 -0.03 -17.50 9.46
C LYS A 299 0.43 -18.81 10.09
N PHE A 300 0.60 -18.77 11.39
CA PHE A 300 0.94 -19.93 12.21
C PHE A 300 0.31 -19.81 13.59
N ARG A 301 0.41 -20.85 14.39
CA ARG A 301 -0.05 -20.86 15.78
C ARG A 301 1.08 -21.27 16.70
N LEU A 302 1.10 -20.69 17.89
CA LEU A 302 2.08 -21.02 18.91
C LEU A 302 1.50 -20.93 20.32
N PRO A 303 2.02 -21.73 21.26
CA PRO A 303 1.77 -21.53 22.68
C PRO A 303 2.57 -20.31 23.15
N VAL A 304 1.89 -19.37 23.79
CA VAL A 304 2.53 -18.15 24.31
C VAL A 304 2.82 -18.33 25.81
N ASN A 305 4.05 -18.69 26.13
CA ASN A 305 4.49 -18.89 27.50
C ASN A 305 5.02 -17.58 28.12
N PRO A 306 4.71 -17.31 29.41
CA PRO A 306 5.19 -16.08 30.07
C PRO A 306 6.72 -16.08 30.19
N GLY A 307 7.31 -14.88 30.13
CA GLY A 307 8.75 -14.67 30.28
C GLY A 307 9.61 -15.25 29.14
N LYS A 308 9.02 -15.78 28.06
CA LYS A 308 9.73 -16.36 26.92
C LYS A 308 9.90 -15.36 25.79
N LYS A 309 11.01 -15.50 25.04
CA LYS A 309 11.28 -14.74 23.82
C LYS A 309 10.97 -15.58 22.60
N PHE A 310 10.30 -14.97 21.64
CA PHE A 310 9.94 -15.61 20.38
C PHE A 310 10.61 -14.90 19.22
N TYR A 311 11.15 -15.66 18.29
CA TYR A 311 11.69 -15.13 17.04
C TYR A 311 11.48 -16.14 15.90
N ALA A 312 11.55 -15.65 14.69
CA ALA A 312 11.53 -16.48 13.50
C ALA A 312 12.83 -16.34 12.73
N VAL A 313 13.34 -17.45 12.20
CA VAL A 313 14.40 -17.46 11.20
C VAL A 313 13.73 -17.74 9.87
N MET A 314 13.72 -16.75 8.97
CA MET A 314 13.01 -16.81 7.70
C MET A 314 14.02 -16.80 6.55
N LYS A 315 13.72 -17.56 5.51
CA LYS A 315 14.54 -17.69 4.30
C LYS A 315 13.72 -17.50 3.06
N THR A 316 14.21 -16.66 2.13
CA THR A 316 13.61 -16.45 0.82
C THR A 316 14.05 -17.52 -0.18
N GLU A 317 13.35 -17.67 -1.30
CA GLU A 317 13.75 -18.56 -2.41
C GLU A 317 15.15 -18.24 -2.94
N ASP A 318 15.54 -16.98 -2.94
CA ASP A 318 16.88 -16.51 -3.30
C ASP A 318 17.99 -16.88 -2.32
N GLY A 319 17.63 -17.53 -1.19
CA GLY A 319 18.56 -18.04 -0.19
C GLY A 319 18.98 -17.01 0.87
N VAL A 320 18.39 -15.84 0.91
CA VAL A 320 18.65 -14.86 1.99
C VAL A 320 17.94 -15.33 3.26
N GLU A 321 18.69 -15.47 4.33
CA GLU A 321 18.19 -15.91 5.63
C GLU A 321 18.36 -14.81 6.67
N LYS A 322 17.33 -14.55 7.46
CA LYS A 322 17.32 -13.52 8.49
C LYS A 322 16.50 -13.93 9.70
N ARG A 323 16.90 -13.41 10.84
CA ARG A 323 16.16 -13.52 12.10
C ARG A 323 15.29 -12.27 12.28
N PHE A 324 14.05 -12.51 12.73
CA PHE A 324 13.08 -11.48 13.08
C PHE A 324 12.49 -11.79 14.44
N ASP A 325 12.51 -10.85 15.35
CA ASP A 325 11.89 -11.04 16.67
C ASP A 325 10.38 -10.84 16.55
N LEU A 326 9.62 -11.68 17.25
CA LEU A 326 8.19 -11.52 17.40
C LEU A 326 7.90 -10.41 18.44
N PRO A 327 6.67 -9.85 18.44
CA PRO A 327 6.26 -8.92 19.49
C PRO A 327 6.44 -9.50 20.89
N GLU A 328 6.70 -8.62 21.85
CA GLU A 328 6.84 -9.03 23.25
C GLU A 328 5.57 -9.65 23.82
N VAL A 329 5.74 -10.61 24.72
CA VAL A 329 4.63 -11.26 25.41
C VAL A 329 4.04 -10.33 26.47
N SER A 330 2.74 -10.11 26.40
CA SER A 330 1.98 -9.36 27.40
C SER A 330 1.27 -10.31 28.35
N GLU A 331 1.52 -10.15 29.64
CA GLU A 331 0.87 -10.95 30.69
C GLU A 331 -0.43 -10.31 31.18
N THR A 332 -0.60 -9.01 30.98
CA THR A 332 -1.75 -8.22 31.49
C THR A 332 -2.70 -7.73 30.41
N GLY A 333 -2.38 -8.03 29.12
CA GLY A 333 -3.14 -7.55 27.98
C GLY A 333 -4.44 -8.33 27.74
N TRP A 334 -5.25 -7.77 26.85
CA TRP A 334 -6.47 -8.39 26.33
C TRP A 334 -6.40 -8.48 24.81
N GLY A 335 -7.09 -9.47 24.25
CA GLY A 335 -7.17 -9.68 22.81
C GLY A 335 -8.51 -10.26 22.38
N LEU A 336 -8.76 -10.19 21.09
CA LEU A 336 -9.96 -10.72 20.45
C LEU A 336 -9.55 -11.73 19.36
N SER A 337 -9.98 -12.98 19.53
CA SER A 337 -9.84 -14.01 18.52
C SER A 337 -11.15 -14.13 17.74
N VAL A 338 -11.09 -14.03 16.41
CA VAL A 338 -12.26 -14.05 15.54
C VAL A 338 -12.15 -15.20 14.54
N SER A 339 -13.20 -15.98 14.42
CA SER A 339 -13.28 -17.05 13.43
C SER A 339 -14.57 -16.98 12.64
N ARG A 340 -14.50 -17.35 11.36
CA ARG A 340 -15.67 -17.43 10.48
C ARG A 340 -15.83 -18.84 9.97
N LYS A 341 -17.04 -19.37 10.11
CA LYS A 341 -17.45 -20.60 9.48
C LYS A 341 -18.75 -20.32 8.73
N ASP A 342 -18.72 -20.43 7.42
CA ASP A 342 -19.83 -20.12 6.53
C ASP A 342 -20.36 -18.68 6.75
N SER A 343 -21.59 -18.52 7.21
CA SER A 343 -22.22 -17.24 7.53
C SER A 343 -22.12 -16.85 9.00
N ILE A 344 -21.49 -17.69 9.83
CA ILE A 344 -21.39 -17.47 11.27
C ILE A 344 -20.03 -16.87 11.58
N LEU A 345 -20.02 -15.73 12.28
CA LEU A 345 -18.86 -15.09 12.87
C LEU A 345 -18.84 -15.40 14.35
N SER A 346 -17.82 -16.12 14.80
CA SER A 346 -17.60 -16.43 16.21
C SER A 346 -16.42 -15.64 16.73
N TYR A 347 -16.53 -15.12 17.94
CA TYR A 347 -15.42 -14.43 18.60
C TYR A 347 -15.22 -14.94 20.02
N ARG A 348 -14.00 -14.81 20.49
CA ARG A 348 -13.60 -15.14 21.85
C ARG A 348 -12.67 -14.05 22.37
N VAL A 349 -12.98 -13.54 23.55
CA VAL A 349 -12.06 -12.64 24.26
C VAL A 349 -11.01 -13.51 24.93
N ILE A 350 -9.75 -13.16 24.77
CA ILE A 350 -8.59 -13.79 25.37
C ILE A 350 -7.86 -12.78 26.25
N LYS A 351 -7.20 -13.27 27.29
CA LYS A 351 -6.44 -12.43 28.23
C LYS A 351 -5.11 -13.07 28.56
N GLY A 352 -4.14 -12.25 28.92
CA GLY A 352 -2.90 -12.72 29.54
C GLY A 352 -3.14 -13.29 30.95
N GLU A 353 -2.24 -14.15 31.43
CA GLU A 353 -2.40 -14.86 32.71
C GLU A 353 -2.66 -13.91 33.87
N ASN A 354 -1.97 -12.77 33.91
CA ASN A 354 -2.04 -11.78 35.00
C ASN A 354 -3.04 -10.63 34.69
N ALA A 355 -3.84 -10.73 33.62
CA ALA A 355 -4.82 -9.70 33.31
C ALA A 355 -5.98 -9.71 34.31
N ILE A 356 -6.26 -8.54 34.88
CA ILE A 356 -7.37 -8.34 35.81
C ILE A 356 -8.67 -8.27 35.00
N LEU A 357 -9.68 -9.05 35.41
CA LEU A 357 -11.01 -8.96 34.83
C LEU A 357 -11.65 -7.61 35.17
N PRO A 358 -12.06 -6.81 34.19
CA PRO A 358 -12.83 -5.62 34.45
C PRO A 358 -14.24 -5.98 34.94
N GLU A 359 -14.89 -5.10 35.71
CA GLU A 359 -16.26 -5.31 36.16
C GLU A 359 -17.23 -5.50 34.99
N GLU A 360 -16.97 -4.80 33.89
CA GLU A 360 -17.75 -4.91 32.66
C GLU A 360 -16.85 -4.89 31.43
N LEU A 361 -17.13 -5.81 30.50
CA LEU A 361 -16.47 -5.90 29.22
C LEU A 361 -17.51 -5.99 28.11
N TYR A 362 -17.37 -5.21 27.07
CA TYR A 362 -18.28 -5.16 25.94
C TYR A 362 -17.53 -5.46 24.64
N THR A 363 -18.16 -6.25 23.78
CA THR A 363 -17.73 -6.39 22.39
C THR A 363 -18.62 -5.54 21.51
N VAL A 364 -18.03 -4.80 20.58
CA VAL A 364 -18.74 -3.96 19.62
C VAL A 364 -18.39 -4.43 18.21
N VAL A 365 -19.41 -4.78 17.46
CA VAL A 365 -19.30 -5.09 16.02
C VAL A 365 -19.76 -3.87 15.24
N HIS A 366 -18.87 -3.35 14.41
CA HIS A 366 -19.24 -2.22 13.55
C HIS A 366 -18.77 -2.43 12.11
N CYS A 367 -19.50 -1.83 11.17
CA CYS A 367 -19.10 -1.76 9.78
C CYS A 367 -18.95 -0.28 9.41
N ARG A 368 -17.74 0.16 9.07
CA ARG A 368 -17.43 1.55 8.69
C ARG A 368 -17.92 2.59 9.70
N GLY A 369 -17.85 2.28 11.00
CA GLY A 369 -18.31 3.14 12.07
C GLY A 369 -19.79 2.99 12.47
N ILE A 370 -20.61 2.27 11.68
CA ILE A 370 -22.00 1.97 12.04
C ILE A 370 -21.99 0.72 12.92
N VAL A 371 -22.45 0.85 14.17
CA VAL A 371 -22.58 -0.26 15.11
C VAL A 371 -23.69 -1.19 14.62
N VAL A 372 -23.34 -2.44 14.37
CA VAL A 372 -24.27 -3.50 13.92
C VAL A 372 -24.56 -4.53 15.00
N GLY A 373 -23.77 -4.55 16.06
CA GLY A 373 -23.99 -5.43 17.21
C GLY A 373 -23.14 -4.99 18.39
N MET A 374 -23.64 -5.25 19.59
CA MET A 374 -22.94 -5.05 20.84
C MET A 374 -23.39 -6.12 21.83
N ASN A 375 -22.44 -6.71 22.55
CA ASN A 375 -22.73 -7.71 23.57
C ASN A 375 -21.86 -7.45 24.81
N ARG A 376 -22.46 -7.62 25.98
CA ARG A 376 -21.72 -7.71 27.22
C ARG A 376 -21.06 -9.10 27.28
N VAL A 377 -19.78 -9.12 27.57
CA VAL A 377 -19.02 -10.37 27.77
C VAL A 377 -19.16 -10.73 29.25
N ASN A 378 -19.78 -11.85 29.53
CA ASN A 378 -19.80 -12.41 30.88
C ASN A 378 -18.48 -13.14 31.09
N GLY A 379 -17.81 -12.84 32.22
CA GLY A 379 -16.55 -13.45 32.62
C GLY A 379 -16.67 -14.91 33.00
#